data_419106713b50e3d3c19f5261abc7751b
#
_entry.id   419106713b50e3d3c19f5261abc7751b
#
_cell.length_a   1.000
_cell.length_b   1.000
_cell.length_c   1.000
_cell.angle_alpha   90.00
_cell.angle_beta   90.00
_cell.angle_gamma   90.00
#
_symmetry.space_group_name_H-M   'P 1'
#
loop_
_entity.id
_entity.type
_entity.pdbx_description
1 polymer ?
#
loop_
_entity_poly.entity_id
_entity_poly.type
_entity_poly.pdbx_seq_one_letter_code
_entity_poly.pdbx_strand_id
1 'polypeptide(L)'
;MKKLLIIILFLFPSNSLAVEKNTTFTHEIFKKAQAENKIIVINSWNEFCLTCKKQIKILDQAKDKFKDIIFLSYEQTENKAIADILSIDYWTTIVIYKGKTEAYRSMGVTKKKDLYLAIEEVLKDKV
;
A
#
# COMPACT_ATOMS: atom_id res chain seq x y z
N MET A 1 7.04 -19.13 58.91
CA MET A 1 7.38 -18.08 57.91
C MET A 1 6.94 -18.57 56.54
N LYS A 2 5.85 -18.07 56.01
CA LYS A 2 5.37 -18.43 54.70
C LYS A 2 6.05 -17.50 53.69
N LYS A 3 6.93 -18.00 52.84
CA LYS A 3 7.51 -17.25 51.71
C LYS A 3 6.47 -17.14 50.62
N LEU A 4 5.92 -15.93 50.44
CA LEU A 4 5.00 -15.61 49.36
C LEU A 4 5.80 -15.52 48.05
N LEU A 5 5.65 -16.54 47.23
CA LEU A 5 6.25 -16.55 45.88
C LEU A 5 5.38 -15.69 44.97
N ILE A 6 5.80 -14.45 44.73
CA ILE A 6 5.15 -13.57 43.76
C ILE A 6 5.58 -14.00 42.38
N ILE A 7 4.72 -14.73 41.68
CA ILE A 7 4.89 -15.01 40.25
C ILE A 7 4.50 -13.75 39.51
N ILE A 8 5.52 -12.98 39.10
CA ILE A 8 5.31 -11.87 38.16
C ILE A 8 5.10 -12.46 36.77
N LEU A 9 3.84 -12.53 36.38
CA LEU A 9 3.46 -12.92 35.02
C LEU A 9 3.80 -11.75 34.08
N PHE A 10 4.95 -11.84 33.40
CA PHE A 10 5.28 -10.91 32.32
C PHE A 10 4.31 -11.16 31.17
N LEU A 11 3.24 -10.37 31.12
CA LEU A 11 2.41 -10.20 29.92
C LEU A 11 3.26 -9.45 28.88
N PHE A 12 3.97 -10.19 28.03
CA PHE A 12 4.50 -9.61 26.82
C PHE A 12 3.32 -9.23 25.92
N PRO A 13 3.15 -7.95 25.56
CA PRO A 13 2.20 -7.60 24.53
C PRO A 13 2.69 -8.28 23.24
N SER A 14 1.95 -9.24 22.76
CA SER A 14 2.13 -9.77 21.41
C SER A 14 1.79 -8.62 20.47
N ASN A 15 2.78 -7.85 20.05
CA ASN A 15 2.66 -6.98 18.91
C ASN A 15 2.49 -7.89 17.69
N SER A 16 1.27 -8.36 17.46
CA SER A 16 0.89 -8.85 16.15
C SER A 16 1.06 -7.65 15.23
N LEU A 17 2.06 -7.69 14.37
CA LEU A 17 2.19 -6.79 13.24
C LEU A 17 1.02 -7.08 12.29
N ALA A 18 -0.16 -6.65 12.68
CA ALA A 18 -1.28 -6.55 11.78
C ALA A 18 -0.85 -5.54 10.73
N VAL A 19 -0.78 -5.97 9.47
CA VAL A 19 -0.65 -5.05 8.33
C VAL A 19 -1.80 -4.07 8.48
N GLU A 20 -1.48 -2.83 8.87
CA GLU A 20 -2.48 -1.80 9.06
C GLU A 20 -3.15 -1.52 7.72
N LYS A 21 -4.40 -1.90 7.61
CA LYS A 21 -5.26 -1.54 6.48
C LYS A 21 -5.72 -0.10 6.68
N ASN A 22 -4.90 0.84 6.26
CA ASN A 22 -5.19 2.25 6.39
C ASN A 22 -5.36 2.91 5.03
N THR A 23 -6.33 3.80 4.93
CA THR A 23 -6.39 4.76 3.84
C THR A 23 -5.34 5.83 4.09
N THR A 24 -4.28 5.82 3.30
CA THR A 24 -3.19 6.80 3.36
C THR A 24 -3.26 7.83 2.24
N PHE A 25 -4.09 7.57 1.23
CA PHE A 25 -4.32 8.50 0.13
C PHE A 25 -5.03 9.76 0.63
N THR A 26 -4.46 10.91 0.35
CA THR A 26 -5.15 12.18 0.39
C THR A 26 -4.94 12.91 -0.94
N HIS A 27 -5.93 13.71 -1.35
CA HIS A 27 -5.81 14.50 -2.59
C HIS A 27 -4.59 15.43 -2.55
N GLU A 28 -4.31 16.01 -1.40
CA GLU A 28 -3.15 16.90 -1.18
C GLU A 28 -1.82 16.17 -1.39
N ILE A 29 -1.61 15.02 -0.74
CA ILE A 29 -0.40 14.20 -0.89
C ILE A 29 -0.21 13.77 -2.34
N PHE A 30 -1.29 13.32 -2.98
CA PHE A 30 -1.26 12.88 -4.38
C PHE A 30 -0.87 14.03 -5.31
N LYS A 31 -1.52 15.20 -5.21
CA LYS A 31 -1.21 16.37 -6.04
C LYS A 31 0.20 16.89 -5.82
N LYS A 32 0.67 16.93 -4.59
CA LYS A 32 2.04 17.32 -4.27
C LYS A 32 3.05 16.37 -4.91
N ALA A 33 2.86 15.07 -4.77
CA ALA A 33 3.73 14.06 -5.37
C ALA A 33 3.75 14.15 -6.90
N GLN A 34 2.60 14.42 -7.53
CA GLN A 34 2.52 14.65 -8.97
C GLN A 34 3.30 15.91 -9.40
N ALA A 35 3.16 17.01 -8.66
CA ALA A 35 3.85 18.26 -8.94
C ALA A 35 5.39 18.12 -8.80
N GLU A 36 5.84 17.28 -7.89
CA GLU A 36 7.26 16.95 -7.67
C GLU A 36 7.78 15.87 -8.63
N ASN A 37 6.98 15.45 -9.60
CA ASN A 37 7.29 14.39 -10.57
C ASN A 37 7.73 13.05 -9.92
N LYS A 38 7.13 12.72 -8.78
CA LYS A 38 7.42 11.47 -8.06
C LYS A 38 6.76 10.27 -8.73
N ILE A 39 7.32 9.09 -8.49
CA ILE A 39 6.63 7.83 -8.78
C ILE A 39 5.71 7.52 -7.60
N ILE A 40 4.45 7.22 -7.92
CA ILE A 40 3.40 7.01 -6.95
C ILE A 40 2.74 5.67 -7.25
N VAL A 41 2.79 4.75 -6.31
CA VAL A 41 2.09 3.46 -6.37
C VAL A 41 0.85 3.55 -5.49
N ILE A 42 -0.31 3.28 -6.07
CA ILE A 42 -1.59 3.37 -5.39
C ILE A 42 -2.30 2.03 -5.50
N ASN A 43 -2.80 1.51 -4.38
CA ASN A 43 -3.64 0.33 -4.36
C ASN A 43 -5.02 0.61 -3.76
N SER A 44 -6.04 0.04 -4.39
CA SER A 44 -7.39 -0.02 -3.85
C SER A 44 -7.61 -1.35 -3.14
N TRP A 45 -8.24 -1.33 -1.97
CA TRP A 45 -8.49 -2.53 -1.18
C TRP A 45 -9.89 -2.53 -0.57
N ASN A 46 -10.31 -3.69 -0.06
CA ASN A 46 -11.52 -3.85 0.71
C ASN A 46 -11.23 -4.74 1.92
N GLU A 47 -11.92 -4.51 3.01
CA GLU A 47 -11.68 -5.21 4.28
C GLU A 47 -11.78 -6.72 4.18
N PHE A 48 -12.70 -7.24 3.37
CA PHE A 48 -12.96 -8.67 3.23
C PHE A 48 -12.19 -9.34 2.08
N CYS A 49 -11.34 -8.61 1.40
CA CYS A 49 -10.64 -9.06 0.20
C CYS A 49 -9.33 -9.80 0.54
N LEU A 50 -9.28 -11.11 0.34
CA LEU A 50 -8.07 -11.92 0.56
C LEU A 50 -6.94 -11.58 -0.42
N THR A 51 -7.26 -11.31 -1.67
CA THR A 51 -6.29 -10.88 -2.70
C THR A 51 -5.65 -9.56 -2.30
N CYS A 52 -6.43 -8.62 -1.77
CA CYS A 52 -5.91 -7.34 -1.28
C CYS A 52 -4.91 -7.52 -0.15
N LYS A 53 -5.15 -8.45 0.77
CA LYS A 53 -4.20 -8.77 1.85
C LYS A 53 -2.85 -9.23 1.32
N LYS A 54 -2.84 -10.06 0.28
CA LYS A 54 -1.60 -10.51 -0.39
C LYS A 54 -0.91 -9.34 -1.06
N GLN A 55 -1.64 -8.47 -1.75
CA GLN A 55 -1.08 -7.28 -2.39
C GLN A 55 -0.47 -6.32 -1.38
N ILE A 56 -1.16 -6.03 -0.29
CA ILE A 56 -0.67 -5.14 0.78
C ILE A 56 0.65 -5.66 1.34
N LYS A 57 0.76 -6.96 1.59
CA LYS A 57 2.01 -7.58 2.07
C LYS A 57 3.18 -7.38 1.09
N ILE A 58 2.93 -7.54 -0.21
CA ILE A 58 3.96 -7.32 -1.24
C ILE A 58 4.32 -5.83 -1.31
N LEU A 59 3.35 -4.93 -1.22
CA LEU A 59 3.57 -3.49 -1.24
C LEU A 59 4.35 -3.01 -0.01
N ASP A 60 4.12 -3.58 1.16
CA ASP A 60 4.91 -3.28 2.36
C ASP A 60 6.38 -3.67 2.18
N GLN A 61 6.65 -4.80 1.55
CA GLN A 61 8.00 -5.20 1.18
C GLN A 61 8.61 -4.28 0.11
N ALA A 62 7.79 -3.83 -0.85
CA ALA A 62 8.23 -2.90 -1.89
C ALA A 62 8.63 -1.54 -1.33
N LYS A 63 7.97 -1.05 -0.28
CA LYS A 63 8.36 0.19 0.43
C LYS A 63 9.79 0.12 0.97
N ASP A 64 10.22 -1.04 1.43
CA ASP A 64 11.57 -1.23 1.95
C ASP A 64 12.62 -1.25 0.84
N LYS A 65 12.26 -1.75 -0.34
CA LYS A 65 13.16 -1.82 -1.50
C LYS A 65 13.23 -0.50 -2.26
N PHE A 66 12.10 0.16 -2.47
CA PHE A 66 11.98 1.36 -3.32
C PHE A 66 11.74 2.61 -2.47
N LYS A 67 12.81 3.14 -1.87
CA LYS A 67 12.73 4.24 -0.87
C LYS A 67 12.23 5.58 -1.42
N ASP A 68 12.45 5.85 -2.71
CA ASP A 68 12.08 7.14 -3.34
C ASP A 68 10.68 7.14 -3.95
N ILE A 69 9.94 6.05 -3.79
CA ILE A 69 8.59 5.89 -4.30
C ILE A 69 7.57 6.20 -3.20
N ILE A 70 6.51 6.90 -3.56
CA ILE A 70 5.38 7.18 -2.68
C ILE A 70 4.35 6.07 -2.84
N PHE A 71 4.03 5.38 -1.75
CA PHE A 71 3.02 4.34 -1.69
C PHE A 71 1.78 4.86 -0.97
N LEU A 72 0.65 4.84 -1.66
CA LEU A 72 -0.64 5.28 -1.14
C LEU A 72 -1.66 4.15 -1.27
N SER A 73 -2.59 4.09 -0.36
CA SER A 73 -3.67 3.09 -0.37
C SER A 73 -4.99 3.70 0.07
N TYR A 74 -6.09 3.11 -0.36
CA TYR A 74 -7.42 3.52 0.10
C TYR A 74 -8.40 2.35 0.07
N GLU A 75 -9.39 2.41 0.96
CA GLU A 75 -10.50 1.49 0.97
C GLU A 75 -11.53 1.90 -0.08
N GLN A 76 -11.82 1.01 -1.02
CA GLN A 76 -12.59 1.29 -2.23
C GLN A 76 -14.06 1.65 -1.97
N THR A 77 -14.71 0.98 -1.03
CA THR A 77 -16.15 1.15 -0.81
C THR A 77 -16.49 2.38 0.01
N GLU A 78 -15.60 2.80 0.90
CA GLU A 78 -15.78 3.96 1.77
C GLU A 78 -15.27 5.27 1.15
N ASN A 79 -14.41 5.18 0.13
CA ASN A 79 -13.73 6.34 -0.46
C ASN A 79 -14.01 6.48 -1.96
N LYS A 80 -15.27 6.58 -2.32
CA LYS A 80 -15.70 6.71 -3.72
C LYS A 80 -15.10 7.92 -4.44
N ALA A 81 -14.91 9.02 -3.75
CA ALA A 81 -14.31 10.22 -4.33
C ALA A 81 -12.86 9.96 -4.79
N ILE A 82 -12.10 9.15 -4.05
CA ILE A 82 -10.74 8.74 -4.45
C ILE A 82 -10.81 7.80 -5.67
N ALA A 83 -11.71 6.84 -5.63
CA ALA A 83 -11.94 5.91 -6.74
C ALA A 83 -12.28 6.67 -8.05
N ASP A 84 -13.12 7.68 -7.98
CA ASP A 84 -13.51 8.51 -9.12
C ASP A 84 -12.31 9.31 -9.68
N ILE A 85 -11.51 9.93 -8.81
CA ILE A 85 -10.29 10.66 -9.21
C ILE A 85 -9.33 9.76 -9.99
N LEU A 86 -9.20 8.49 -9.55
CA LEU A 86 -8.28 7.52 -10.12
C LEU A 86 -8.91 6.67 -11.23
N SER A 87 -10.21 6.83 -11.49
CA SER A 87 -11.00 5.98 -12.41
C SER A 87 -10.84 4.48 -12.08
N ILE A 88 -10.96 4.14 -10.80
CA ILE A 88 -10.85 2.76 -10.31
C ILE A 88 -12.24 2.26 -9.90
N ASP A 89 -12.71 1.22 -10.58
CA ASP A 89 -14.04 0.64 -10.35
C ASP A 89 -14.03 -0.52 -9.33
N TYR A 90 -12.88 -1.18 -9.17
CA TYR A 90 -12.76 -2.38 -8.35
C TYR A 90 -11.57 -2.31 -7.40
N TRP A 91 -11.72 -2.91 -6.19
CA TRP A 91 -10.58 -3.20 -5.33
C TRP A 91 -9.63 -4.21 -6.01
N THR A 92 -8.47 -4.47 -5.43
CA THR A 92 -7.35 -5.21 -6.05
C THR A 92 -6.67 -4.51 -7.23
N THR A 93 -7.03 -3.28 -7.50
CA THR A 93 -6.40 -2.47 -8.56
C THR A 93 -5.15 -1.79 -8.01
N ILE A 94 -4.04 -1.92 -8.75
CA ILE A 94 -2.79 -1.20 -8.51
C ILE A 94 -2.52 -0.30 -9.69
N VAL A 95 -2.27 0.97 -9.42
CA VAL A 95 -1.94 1.99 -10.42
C VAL A 95 -0.59 2.61 -10.08
N ILE A 96 0.26 2.82 -11.06
CA ILE A 96 1.54 3.51 -10.88
C ILE A 96 1.53 4.77 -11.74
N TYR A 97 1.76 5.91 -11.10
CA TYR A 97 1.95 7.19 -11.75
C TYR A 97 3.43 7.58 -11.77
N LYS A 98 3.83 8.23 -12.85
CA LYS A 98 5.07 9.00 -12.92
C LYS A 98 4.70 10.47 -13.07
N GLY A 99 4.78 11.21 -11.99
CA GLY A 99 4.21 12.55 -11.93
C GLY A 99 2.70 12.51 -12.24
N LYS A 100 2.28 13.22 -13.27
CA LYS A 100 0.87 13.29 -13.69
C LYS A 100 0.44 12.18 -14.66
N THR A 101 1.37 11.38 -15.15
CA THR A 101 1.11 10.35 -16.15
C THR A 101 0.90 9.00 -15.50
N GLU A 102 -0.22 8.34 -15.79
CA GLU A 102 -0.41 6.95 -15.43
C GLU A 102 0.48 6.06 -16.31
N ALA A 103 1.41 5.34 -15.70
CA ALA A 103 2.38 4.51 -16.37
C ALA A 103 2.03 3.02 -16.35
N TYR A 104 1.24 2.58 -15.36
CA TYR A 104 0.87 1.18 -15.20
C TYR A 104 -0.45 1.05 -14.47
N ARG A 105 -1.23 0.05 -14.88
CA ARG A 105 -2.48 -0.34 -14.20
C ARG A 105 -2.66 -1.84 -14.27
N SER A 106 -2.98 -2.46 -13.16
CA SER A 106 -3.35 -3.87 -13.12
C SER A 106 -4.41 -4.15 -12.06
N MET A 107 -5.11 -5.25 -12.22
CA MET A 107 -6.07 -5.75 -11.24
C MET A 107 -5.72 -7.18 -10.85
N GLY A 108 -5.70 -7.47 -9.56
CA GLY A 108 -5.52 -8.83 -9.05
C GLY A 108 -4.09 -9.38 -9.07
N VAL A 109 -3.07 -8.55 -9.30
CA VAL A 109 -1.67 -9.01 -9.25
C VAL A 109 -1.30 -9.45 -7.83
N THR A 110 -0.78 -10.68 -7.69
CA THR A 110 -0.41 -11.28 -6.39
C THR A 110 0.99 -11.88 -6.38
N LYS A 111 1.74 -11.71 -7.46
CA LYS A 111 3.12 -12.18 -7.55
C LYS A 111 4.06 -11.00 -7.31
N LYS A 112 4.91 -11.11 -6.30
CA LYS A 112 5.93 -10.11 -5.97
C LYS A 112 6.79 -9.74 -7.18
N LYS A 113 7.22 -10.74 -7.95
CA LYS A 113 8.05 -10.54 -9.14
C LYS A 113 7.36 -9.62 -10.16
N ASP A 114 6.09 -9.84 -10.45
CA ASP A 114 5.37 -9.08 -11.46
C ASP A 114 5.20 -7.62 -11.04
N LEU A 115 4.86 -7.38 -9.77
CA LEU A 115 4.74 -6.02 -9.25
C LEU A 115 6.09 -5.29 -9.22
N TYR A 116 7.15 -5.97 -8.81
CA TYR A 116 8.48 -5.36 -8.76
C TYR A 116 8.99 -5.02 -10.16
N LEU A 117 8.77 -5.88 -11.16
CA LEU A 117 9.10 -5.60 -12.56
C LEU A 117 8.33 -4.38 -13.06
N ALA A 118 7.04 -4.27 -12.78
CA ALA A 118 6.25 -3.10 -13.18
C ALA A 118 6.81 -1.80 -12.58
N ILE A 119 7.18 -1.81 -11.30
CA ILE A 119 7.80 -0.65 -10.65
C ILE A 119 9.16 -0.32 -11.28
N GLU A 120 9.99 -1.33 -11.52
CA GLU A 120 11.32 -1.15 -12.11
C GLU A 120 11.24 -0.63 -13.55
N GLU A 121 10.27 -1.05 -14.33
CA GLU A 121 10.03 -0.52 -15.68
C GLU A 121 9.68 0.97 -15.65
N VAL A 122 8.76 1.37 -14.77
CA VAL A 122 8.41 2.79 -14.60
C VAL A 122 9.60 3.62 -14.14
N LEU A 123 10.49 3.06 -13.31
CA LEU A 123 11.72 3.73 -12.87
C LEU A 123 12.71 3.92 -14.03
N LYS A 124 12.79 2.98 -14.96
CA LYS A 124 13.71 3.01 -16.10
C LYS A 124 13.27 3.96 -17.22
N ASP A 125 11.96 4.16 -17.37
CA ASP A 125 11.44 5.07 -18.38
C ASP A 125 11.93 6.50 -18.11
N LYS A 126 13.00 6.85 -18.78
CA LYS A 126 13.49 8.23 -18.85
C LYS A 126 12.54 9.00 -19.78
N VAL A 127 11.71 9.82 -19.18
CA VAL A 127 11.02 10.87 -19.94
C VAL A 127 11.99 12.00 -20.19
#